data_21fb0fe18a609164aa5b0e0cf7a79c34
#
_entry.id   21fb0fe18a609164aa5b0e0cf7a79c34
#
_cell.length_a   1.000
_cell.length_b   1.000
_cell.length_c   1.000
_cell.angle_alpha   90.00
_cell.angle_beta   90.00
_cell.angle_gamma   90.00
#
_symmetry.space_group_name_H-M   'P 1'
#
loop_
_entity.id
_entity.type
_entity.pdbx_description
1 polymer ?
#
loop_
_entity_poly.entity_id
_entity_poly.type
_entity_poly.pdbx_seq_one_letter_code
_entity_poly.pdbx_strand_id
1 'polypeptide(L)'
;RTAYAPKNAPRAVKRMFRAANSLTRKPYVWGGGHLRWRDRGYDCSGATSYILRAGGFVGWPMVSGQFAFWGSNGPGRWVNVYANREHVYMVIAGLRFDTTPWFPGEKGPRWRSTVRSTKGFALRHPLRH
;
A
#
# COMPACT_ATOMS: atom_id res chain seq x y z
N ARG A 1 -10.07 10.93 1.14
CA ARG A 1 -10.03 11.32 -0.27
C ARG A 1 -10.01 10.11 -1.17
N THR A 2 -10.54 10.30 -2.34
CA THR A 2 -10.66 9.25 -3.35
C THR A 2 -9.70 9.56 -4.50
N ALA A 3 -9.00 8.54 -4.98
CA ALA A 3 -8.18 8.63 -6.17
C ALA A 3 -8.75 7.73 -7.25
N TYR A 4 -8.46 8.06 -8.49
CA TYR A 4 -8.98 7.32 -9.65
C TYR A 4 -7.83 6.77 -10.46
N ALA A 5 -7.93 5.50 -10.83
CA ALA A 5 -6.91 4.87 -11.66
C ALA A 5 -6.97 5.47 -13.08
N PRO A 6 -5.81 5.56 -13.76
CA PRO A 6 -5.80 5.92 -15.18
C PRO A 6 -6.66 4.95 -15.99
N LYS A 7 -7.28 5.45 -17.05
CA LYS A 7 -8.15 4.63 -17.89
C LYS A 7 -7.43 3.42 -18.49
N ASN A 8 -6.16 3.59 -18.82
CA ASN A 8 -5.35 2.53 -19.42
C ASN A 8 -4.69 1.61 -18.39
N ALA A 9 -4.98 1.78 -17.11
CA ALA A 9 -4.41 0.93 -16.08
C ALA A 9 -4.94 -0.51 -16.20
N PRO A 10 -4.11 -1.52 -15.88
CA PRO A 10 -4.57 -2.90 -15.84
C PRO A 10 -5.72 -3.07 -14.84
N ARG A 11 -6.53 -4.10 -15.08
CA ARG A 11 -7.68 -4.39 -14.21
C ARG A 11 -7.26 -4.59 -12.75
N ALA A 12 -6.13 -5.27 -12.53
CA ALA A 12 -5.61 -5.47 -11.18
C ALA A 12 -5.35 -4.14 -10.48
N VAL A 13 -4.78 -3.17 -11.19
CA VAL A 13 -4.48 -1.84 -10.64
C VAL A 13 -5.77 -1.10 -10.33
N LYS A 14 -6.78 -1.22 -11.18
CA LYS A 14 -8.08 -0.60 -10.91
C LYS A 14 -8.74 -1.18 -9.66
N ARG A 15 -8.63 -2.48 -9.44
CA ARG A 15 -9.12 -3.12 -8.20
C ARG A 15 -8.35 -2.61 -6.98
N MET A 16 -7.05 -2.39 -7.13
CA MET A 16 -6.22 -1.85 -6.04
C MET A 16 -6.66 -0.43 -5.67
N PHE A 17 -6.96 0.41 -6.65
CA PHE A 17 -7.48 1.75 -6.36
C PHE A 17 -8.79 1.70 -5.57
N ARG A 18 -9.71 0.82 -5.96
CA ARG A 18 -10.96 0.66 -5.22
C ARG A 18 -10.73 0.21 -3.79
N ALA A 19 -9.82 -0.76 -3.60
CA ALA A 19 -9.48 -1.25 -2.28
C ALA A 19 -8.85 -0.13 -1.42
N ALA A 20 -7.90 0.60 -1.99
CA ALA A 20 -7.26 1.71 -1.29
C ALA A 20 -8.27 2.77 -0.89
N ASN A 21 -9.18 3.13 -1.80
CA ASN A 21 -10.21 4.12 -1.52
C ASN A 21 -11.12 3.69 -0.36
N SER A 22 -11.36 2.39 -0.21
CA SER A 22 -12.20 1.88 0.88
C SER A 22 -11.54 2.01 2.25
N LEU A 23 -10.23 2.25 2.29
CA LEU A 23 -9.48 2.37 3.54
C LEU A 23 -9.25 3.82 3.97
N THR A 24 -9.53 4.80 3.12
CA THR A 24 -9.10 6.18 3.35
C THR A 24 -9.75 6.86 4.55
N ARG A 25 -10.80 6.28 5.12
CA ARG A 25 -11.44 6.80 6.33
C ARG A 25 -11.15 5.95 7.57
N LYS A 26 -10.37 4.89 7.41
CA LYS A 26 -10.03 4.02 8.52
C LYS A 26 -8.90 4.62 9.34
N PRO A 27 -8.89 4.41 10.66
CA PRO A 27 -7.79 4.87 11.49
C PRO A 27 -6.58 3.94 11.39
N TYR A 28 -5.45 4.43 11.85
CA TYR A 28 -4.28 3.58 12.07
C TYR A 28 -4.52 2.78 13.35
N VAL A 29 -4.39 1.45 13.25
CA VAL A 29 -4.47 0.56 14.40
C VAL A 29 -3.31 -0.42 14.29
N TRP A 30 -2.45 -0.45 15.29
CA TRP A 30 -1.32 -1.36 15.30
C TRP A 30 -1.83 -2.81 15.22
N GLY A 31 -1.28 -3.60 14.30
CA GLY A 31 -1.74 -4.96 14.05
C GLY A 31 -3.03 -5.04 13.23
N GLY A 32 -3.60 -3.91 12.87
CA GLY A 32 -4.84 -3.88 12.11
C GLY A 32 -4.66 -4.45 10.71
N GLY A 33 -5.63 -5.24 10.26
CA GLY A 33 -5.61 -5.88 8.96
C GLY A 33 -4.89 -7.22 8.92
N HIS A 34 -4.31 -7.69 10.04
CA HIS A 34 -3.53 -8.92 10.07
C HIS A 34 -4.31 -10.15 10.53
N LEU A 35 -5.30 -9.97 11.40
CA LEU A 35 -6.17 -11.07 11.83
C LEU A 35 -7.35 -11.28 10.89
N ARG A 36 -7.71 -10.24 10.16
CA ARG A 36 -8.80 -10.29 9.18
C ARG A 36 -8.52 -9.26 8.10
N TRP A 37 -9.01 -9.53 6.89
CA TRP A 37 -8.83 -8.58 5.78
C TRP A 37 -9.60 -7.28 6.02
N ARG A 38 -10.88 -7.39 6.38
CA ARG A 38 -11.69 -6.22 6.70
C ARG A 38 -11.62 -5.97 8.20
N ASP A 39 -11.13 -4.80 8.55
CA ASP A 39 -10.90 -4.45 9.94
C ASP A 39 -11.35 -3.02 10.20
N ARG A 40 -11.41 -2.65 11.46
CA ARG A 40 -11.78 -1.29 11.86
C ARG A 40 -10.66 -0.30 11.61
N GLY A 41 -9.45 -0.75 11.58
CA GLY A 41 -8.28 0.06 11.30
C GLY A 41 -7.16 -0.80 10.77
N TYR A 42 -6.13 -0.16 10.26
CA TYR A 42 -5.03 -0.84 9.57
C TYR A 42 -3.70 -0.22 9.95
N ASP A 43 -2.68 -1.06 10.11
CA ASP A 43 -1.31 -0.56 10.15
C ASP A 43 -0.76 -0.50 8.72
N CYS A 44 0.53 -0.12 8.59
CA CYS A 44 1.13 0.08 7.26
C CYS A 44 1.11 -1.21 6.43
N SER A 45 1.49 -2.32 7.02
CA SER A 45 1.56 -3.60 6.30
C SER A 45 0.19 -4.23 6.12
N GLY A 46 -0.74 -3.99 7.04
CA GLY A 46 -2.12 -4.45 6.89
C GLY A 46 -2.83 -3.78 5.73
N ALA A 47 -2.67 -2.46 5.60
CA ALA A 47 -3.24 -1.71 4.49
C ALA A 47 -2.62 -2.15 3.16
N THR A 48 -1.29 -2.27 3.12
CA THR A 48 -0.58 -2.71 1.91
C THR A 48 -1.03 -4.11 1.49
N SER A 49 -1.14 -5.03 2.45
CA SER A 49 -1.60 -6.40 2.19
C SER A 49 -3.01 -6.42 1.63
N TYR A 50 -3.91 -5.63 2.20
CA TYR A 50 -5.29 -5.56 1.75
C TYR A 50 -5.38 -5.10 0.29
N ILE A 51 -4.63 -4.07 -0.05
CA ILE A 51 -4.64 -3.51 -1.39
C ILE A 51 -4.00 -4.47 -2.39
N LEU A 52 -2.87 -5.07 -2.05
CA LEU A 52 -2.21 -6.05 -2.92
C LEU A 52 -3.06 -7.30 -3.13
N ARG A 53 -3.81 -7.72 -2.11
CA ARG A 53 -4.74 -8.83 -2.26
C ARG A 53 -5.83 -8.51 -3.29
N ALA A 54 -6.33 -7.29 -3.27
CA ALA A 54 -7.34 -6.86 -4.25
C ALA A 54 -6.82 -6.96 -5.68
N GLY A 55 -5.53 -6.73 -5.88
CA GLY A 55 -4.87 -6.92 -7.17
C GLY A 55 -4.54 -8.37 -7.49
N GLY A 56 -4.71 -9.28 -6.53
CA GLY A 56 -4.37 -10.69 -6.70
C GLY A 56 -2.90 -11.01 -6.47
N PHE A 57 -2.17 -10.13 -5.77
CA PHE A 57 -0.72 -10.25 -5.65
C PHE A 57 -0.25 -10.89 -4.35
N VAL A 58 -1.09 -10.95 -3.33
CA VAL A 58 -0.79 -11.65 -2.08
C VAL A 58 -2.00 -12.44 -1.64
N GLY A 59 -1.76 -13.51 -0.88
CA GLY A 59 -2.82 -14.39 -0.41
C GLY A 59 -3.08 -14.32 1.10
N TRP A 60 -2.21 -13.63 1.84
CA TRP A 60 -2.35 -13.48 3.29
C TRP A 60 -1.71 -12.17 3.72
N PRO A 61 -2.09 -11.63 4.91
CA PRO A 61 -1.48 -10.41 5.42
C PRO A 61 0.01 -10.62 5.74
N MET A 62 0.84 -9.72 5.24
CA MET A 62 2.28 -9.77 5.43
C MET A 62 2.73 -8.59 6.28
N VAL A 63 3.88 -8.72 6.94
CA VAL A 63 4.47 -7.62 7.71
C VAL A 63 5.52 -6.88 6.89
N SER A 64 5.90 -5.69 7.36
CA SER A 64 6.80 -4.79 6.62
C SER A 64 8.11 -5.48 6.22
N GLY A 65 8.73 -6.20 7.15
CA GLY A 65 9.98 -6.88 6.87
C GLY A 65 9.87 -7.96 5.79
N GLN A 66 8.71 -8.59 5.67
CA GLN A 66 8.46 -9.57 4.60
C GLN A 66 8.34 -8.88 3.26
N PHE A 67 7.70 -7.71 3.22
CA PHE A 67 7.58 -6.96 1.97
C PHE A 67 8.92 -6.52 1.41
N ALA A 68 9.92 -6.35 2.24
CA ALA A 68 11.26 -5.98 1.78
C ALA A 68 11.88 -7.03 0.86
N PHE A 69 11.38 -8.27 0.89
CA PHE A 69 11.87 -9.37 0.06
C PHE A 69 10.80 -9.92 -0.89
N TRP A 70 9.63 -9.30 -0.89
CA TRP A 70 8.51 -9.76 -1.70
C TRP A 70 8.64 -9.33 -3.15
N GLY A 71 8.05 -10.14 -4.04
CA GLY A 71 8.00 -9.78 -5.45
C GLY A 71 9.37 -9.72 -6.11
N SER A 72 9.49 -8.87 -7.10
CA SER A 72 10.74 -8.67 -7.83
C SER A 72 11.42 -7.38 -7.39
N ASN A 73 12.75 -7.36 -7.44
CA ASN A 73 13.52 -6.18 -7.06
C ASN A 73 13.40 -5.07 -8.09
N GLY A 74 13.36 -3.83 -7.63
CA GLY A 74 13.34 -2.66 -8.48
C GLY A 74 11.94 -2.14 -8.79
N PRO A 75 11.85 -1.12 -9.66
CA PRO A 75 10.57 -0.49 -9.95
C PRO A 75 9.69 -1.33 -10.86
N GLY A 76 8.38 -1.27 -10.59
CA GLY A 76 7.36 -1.80 -11.47
C GLY A 76 6.77 -0.67 -12.30
N ARG A 77 6.04 -1.05 -13.33
CA ARG A 77 5.38 -0.07 -14.19
C ARG A 77 4.22 0.62 -13.48
N TRP A 78 3.44 -0.15 -12.73
CA TRP A 78 2.22 0.33 -12.08
C TRP A 78 2.26 0.28 -10.57
N VAL A 79 2.88 -0.75 -10.01
CA VAL A 79 2.81 -1.03 -8.58
C VAL A 79 4.22 -1.06 -8.02
N ASN A 80 4.47 -0.19 -7.06
CA ASN A 80 5.75 -0.08 -6.39
C ASN A 80 5.54 -0.15 -4.89
N VAL A 81 6.26 -1.06 -4.24
CA VAL A 81 6.18 -1.27 -2.80
C VAL A 81 7.54 -0.89 -2.21
N TYR A 82 7.52 0.05 -1.28
CA TYR A 82 8.71 0.49 -0.57
C TYR A 82 8.65 -0.05 0.84
N ALA A 83 9.59 -0.90 1.22
CA ALA A 83 9.51 -1.58 2.50
C ALA A 83 10.87 -1.71 3.17
N ASN A 84 10.84 -1.65 4.50
CA ASN A 84 11.95 -2.05 5.37
C ASN A 84 11.35 -2.77 6.59
N ARG A 85 12.15 -3.04 7.60
CA ARG A 85 11.68 -3.79 8.77
C ARG A 85 10.58 -3.07 9.54
N GLU A 86 10.51 -1.74 9.44
CA GLU A 86 9.66 -0.93 10.31
C GLU A 86 8.45 -0.34 9.60
N HIS A 87 8.53 -0.19 8.28
CA HIS A 87 7.47 0.49 7.54
C HIS A 87 7.36 -0.02 6.12
N VAL A 88 6.16 0.08 5.57
CA VAL A 88 5.89 -0.22 4.17
C VAL A 88 4.84 0.77 3.65
N TYR A 89 5.03 1.23 2.42
CA TYR A 89 4.05 2.04 1.72
C TYR A 89 4.11 1.71 0.24
N MET A 90 3.16 2.24 -0.52
CA MET A 90 3.07 1.96 -1.95
C MET A 90 3.00 3.23 -2.76
N VAL A 91 3.46 3.12 -4.01
CA VAL A 91 3.19 4.10 -5.05
C VAL A 91 2.53 3.33 -6.20
N ILE A 92 1.25 3.63 -6.44
CA ILE A 92 0.44 2.94 -7.44
C ILE A 92 0.08 3.95 -8.51
N ALA A 93 0.47 3.69 -9.76
CA ALA A 93 0.24 4.62 -10.88
C ALA A 93 0.72 6.04 -10.55
N GLY A 94 1.84 6.14 -9.85
CA GLY A 94 2.43 7.42 -9.48
C GLY A 94 1.87 8.08 -8.22
N LEU A 95 0.88 7.48 -7.56
CA LEU A 95 0.26 8.04 -6.36
C LEU A 95 0.69 7.25 -5.12
N ARG A 96 1.17 7.96 -4.10
CA ARG A 96 1.59 7.33 -2.86
C ARG A 96 0.39 7.03 -1.96
N PHE A 97 0.32 5.80 -1.46
CA PHE A 97 -0.62 5.38 -0.45
C PHE A 97 0.15 4.96 0.79
N ASP A 98 -0.09 5.62 1.91
CA ASP A 98 0.80 5.52 3.06
C ASP A 98 0.01 5.81 4.34
N THR A 99 0.38 5.15 5.43
CA THR A 99 -0.19 5.43 6.74
C THR A 99 0.56 6.53 7.49
N THR A 100 1.74 6.94 7.00
CA THR A 100 2.52 8.02 7.63
C THR A 100 1.85 9.35 7.36
N PRO A 101 1.43 10.10 8.39
CA PRO A 101 0.78 11.38 8.19
C PRO A 101 1.78 12.49 7.86
N TRP A 102 1.33 13.49 7.11
CA TRP A 102 2.08 14.73 6.94
C TRP A 102 1.84 15.66 8.12
N PHE A 103 0.60 15.70 8.61
CA PHE A 103 0.22 16.51 9.76
C PHE A 103 -0.21 15.62 10.91
N PRO A 104 0.00 16.06 12.17
CA PRO A 104 -0.57 15.37 13.32
C PRO A 104 -2.09 15.22 13.15
N GLY A 105 -2.63 14.06 13.49
CA GLY A 105 -4.05 13.77 13.35
C GLY A 105 -4.47 13.13 12.03
N GLU A 106 -3.61 13.15 11.03
CA GLU A 106 -3.89 12.48 9.75
C GLU A 106 -3.43 11.02 9.77
N LYS A 107 -3.66 10.34 10.87
CA LYS A 107 -3.22 8.95 11.01
C LYS A 107 -4.13 8.00 10.26
N GLY A 108 -3.52 7.01 9.63
CA GLY A 108 -4.24 5.96 8.93
C GLY A 108 -3.88 5.88 7.46
N PRO A 109 -4.42 4.86 6.78
CA PRO A 109 -4.14 4.65 5.36
C PRO A 109 -4.80 5.74 4.51
N ARG A 110 -4.01 6.46 3.74
CA ARG A 110 -4.48 7.60 2.94
C ARG A 110 -3.68 7.73 1.67
N TRP A 111 -4.29 8.28 0.65
CA TRP A 111 -3.56 8.82 -0.48
C TRP A 111 -2.81 10.06 -0.01
N ARG A 112 -1.54 10.16 -0.38
CA ARG A 112 -0.69 11.29 0.01
C ARG A 112 -0.17 11.98 -1.24
N SER A 113 -0.34 13.28 -1.31
CA SER A 113 0.13 14.08 -2.44
C SER A 113 1.56 14.57 -2.27
N THR A 114 2.14 14.41 -1.08
CA THR A 114 3.49 14.86 -0.79
C THR A 114 4.52 13.80 -1.14
N VAL A 115 5.72 14.25 -1.53
CA VAL A 115 6.85 13.37 -1.81
C VAL A 115 7.50 12.98 -0.48
N ARG A 116 7.97 11.74 -0.40
CA ARG A 116 8.77 11.31 0.75
C ARG A 116 10.06 10.66 0.27
N SER A 117 11.10 10.73 1.11
CA SER A 117 12.37 10.08 0.82
C SER A 117 12.19 8.57 0.78
N THR A 118 12.80 7.95 -0.22
CA THR A 118 12.83 6.48 -0.36
C THR A 118 14.08 5.86 0.27
N LYS A 119 14.92 6.68 0.89
CA LYS A 119 16.16 6.22 1.50
C LYS A 119 15.87 5.19 2.59
N GLY A 120 16.59 4.08 2.57
CA GLY A 120 16.42 3.01 3.55
C GLY A 120 15.28 2.05 3.26
N PHE A 121 14.61 2.17 2.11
CA PHE A 121 13.55 1.27 1.70
C PHE A 121 14.01 0.41 0.53
N ALA A 122 13.66 -0.88 0.60
CA ALA A 122 13.77 -1.75 -0.56
C ALA A 122 12.59 -1.44 -1.50
N LEU A 123 12.86 -1.41 -2.80
CA LEU A 123 11.83 -1.19 -3.81
C LEU A 123 11.49 -2.51 -4.46
N ARG A 124 10.23 -2.90 -4.39
CA ARG A 124 9.73 -4.17 -4.88
C ARG A 124 8.50 -3.96 -5.76
N HIS A 125 8.22 -4.90 -6.63
CA HIS A 125 7.03 -4.84 -7.47
C HIS A 125 6.53 -6.26 -7.77
N PRO A 126 5.22 -6.43 -8.04
CA PRO A 126 4.70 -7.71 -8.48
C PRO A 126 5.10 -7.98 -9.91
N LEU A 127 5.23 -9.26 -10.26
CA LEU A 127 5.60 -9.64 -11.61
C LEU A 127 4.63 -9.03 -12.63
N ARG A 128 5.16 -8.41 -13.68
CA ARG A 128 4.42 -7.80 -14.79
C ARG A 128 3.61 -6.55 -14.44
N HIS A 129 3.81 -5.96 -13.31
CA HIS A 129 3.11 -4.74 -12.91
C HIS A 129 4.06 -3.72 -12.31
#